data_7e663ad6d4918ff8b8d347be4e2d7b96
#
_entry.id   7e663ad6d4918ff8b8d347be4e2d7b96
#
_cell.length_a   1.000
_cell.length_b   1.000
_cell.length_c   1.000
_cell.angle_alpha   90.00
_cell.angle_beta   90.00
_cell.angle_gamma   90.00
#
_symmetry.space_group_name_H-M   'P 1'
#
loop_
_entity.id
_entity.type
_entity.pdbx_description
1 polymer ?
#
loop_
_entity_poly.entity_id
_entity_poly.type
_entity_poly.pdbx_seq_one_letter_code
_entity_poly.pdbx_strand_id
1 'polypeptide(L)'
;DPTNRAALSDIQFQTGITTEEVLVREDQLTAYIEHHLGEPEEEGLTDFGDDVDLDLETVDPDQEDEEDAGAPADDTPVVRFINQMLLNAIRMGSSDLHFEPFEKSYKVRFRTDGILHEVASPPVNLSPRIAARLKVMSQMDISERRVPQDGRIKLKVSKTKSIDFRVNTLPVLFGEKIVLRILDASAAQMGIDALGYDDDQKALYLEALNKPQGMFLVTGPTGSGKTVSLYTGINILNTPELNISTAEDPVEINLEGINQCAVNAKVGLDFSTALRSFLRQDPDIIMVGEIRDIETAEISIKAAQTGHMVLSTLHTNSAPETITRLRNMGVPAFNLATSINLIVAQRLARRLCSCKEKIEVPANALLEKGFTQADLDAGLEIFGPKGCDKCNGGYKGRVGVYEVVKITPEISKVIMEDGNSLEIARICQEQGFRNIYQSALLKVKQGLTSLNEVDRVTSGH
;
A
#
# COMPACT_ATOMS: atom_id res chain seq x y z
N ASP A 1 22.97 -2.62 -34.40
CA ASP A 1 22.64 -2.38 -35.81
C ASP A 1 22.38 -0.88 -36.01
N PRO A 2 23.27 -0.13 -36.73
CA PRO A 2 23.13 1.32 -36.92
C PRO A 2 21.94 1.68 -37.81
N THR A 3 21.26 0.72 -38.41
CA THR A 3 20.06 0.96 -39.22
C THR A 3 18.77 0.88 -38.42
N ASN A 4 18.83 0.50 -37.14
CA ASN A 4 17.64 0.38 -36.30
C ASN A 4 17.17 1.76 -35.77
N ARG A 5 16.51 2.52 -36.63
CA ARG A 5 15.96 3.83 -36.30
C ARG A 5 14.89 3.78 -35.20
N ALA A 6 14.22 2.64 -35.03
CA ALA A 6 13.23 2.46 -33.98
C ALA A 6 13.90 2.51 -32.60
N ALA A 7 15.02 1.78 -32.42
CA ALA A 7 15.75 1.79 -31.14
C ALA A 7 16.29 3.19 -30.79
N LEU A 8 16.78 3.95 -31.76
CA LEU A 8 17.24 5.33 -31.52
C LEU A 8 16.09 6.26 -31.14
N SER A 9 14.95 6.11 -31.80
CA SER A 9 13.72 6.85 -31.46
C SER A 9 13.24 6.52 -30.04
N ASP A 10 13.32 5.26 -29.64
CA ASP A 10 12.93 4.80 -28.30
C ASP A 10 13.87 5.35 -27.22
N ILE A 11 15.19 5.37 -27.47
CA ILE A 11 16.18 5.96 -26.55
C ILE A 11 15.93 7.47 -26.40
N GLN A 12 15.75 8.17 -27.52
CA GLN A 12 15.44 9.60 -27.50
C GLN A 12 14.11 9.89 -26.78
N PHE A 13 13.14 9.04 -26.99
CA PHE A 13 11.84 9.14 -26.32
C PHE A 13 11.94 8.95 -24.82
N GLN A 14 12.70 7.96 -24.36
CA GLN A 14 12.84 7.65 -22.92
C GLN A 14 13.70 8.67 -22.18
N THR A 15 14.76 9.17 -22.83
CA THR A 15 15.77 10.02 -22.18
C THR A 15 15.57 11.52 -22.44
N GLY A 16 14.82 11.90 -23.47
CA GLY A 16 14.72 13.29 -23.94
C GLY A 16 16.01 13.82 -24.57
N ILE A 17 17.04 12.98 -24.74
CA ILE A 17 18.35 13.37 -25.27
C ILE A 17 18.41 13.04 -26.75
N THR A 18 18.90 13.99 -27.56
CA THR A 18 19.15 13.77 -28.98
C THR A 18 20.29 12.75 -29.13
N THR A 19 20.03 11.65 -29.81
CA THR A 19 21.02 10.59 -30.05
C THR A 19 21.68 10.75 -31.40
N GLU A 20 22.99 10.51 -31.45
CA GLU A 20 23.79 10.49 -32.68
C GLU A 20 24.34 9.07 -32.90
N GLU A 21 24.16 8.57 -34.13
CA GLU A 21 24.61 7.24 -34.51
C GLU A 21 26.11 7.23 -34.80
N VAL A 22 26.87 6.36 -34.16
CA VAL A 22 28.29 6.19 -34.37
C VAL A 22 28.58 4.74 -34.74
N LEU A 23 29.22 4.52 -35.89
CA LEU A 23 29.68 3.20 -36.31
C LEU A 23 30.94 2.82 -35.54
N VAL A 24 30.88 1.77 -34.75
CA VAL A 24 32.03 1.21 -34.01
C VAL A 24 32.21 -0.27 -34.38
N ARG A 25 33.42 -0.78 -34.14
CA ARG A 25 33.69 -2.22 -34.34
C ARG A 25 33.01 -3.02 -33.24
N GLU A 26 32.49 -4.19 -33.60
CA GLU A 26 31.75 -5.07 -32.68
C GLU A 26 32.61 -5.47 -31.46
N ASP A 27 33.87 -5.82 -31.68
CA ASP A 27 34.82 -6.17 -30.62
C ASP A 27 35.07 -5.05 -29.61
N GLN A 28 35.09 -3.80 -30.08
CA GLN A 28 35.28 -2.63 -29.23
C GLN A 28 33.97 -2.28 -28.48
N LEU A 29 32.82 -2.45 -29.14
CA LEU A 29 31.54 -2.21 -28.50
C LEU A 29 31.27 -3.24 -27.38
N THR A 30 31.53 -4.53 -27.67
CA THR A 30 31.39 -5.61 -26.68
C THR A 30 32.27 -5.37 -25.45
N ALA A 31 33.57 -5.05 -25.66
CA ALA A 31 34.47 -4.75 -24.56
C ALA A 31 34.05 -3.49 -23.75
N TYR A 32 33.48 -2.50 -24.41
CA TYR A 32 32.97 -1.30 -23.75
C TYR A 32 31.72 -1.61 -22.91
N ILE A 33 30.82 -2.42 -23.42
CA ILE A 33 29.59 -2.86 -22.72
C ILE A 33 29.96 -3.70 -21.50
N GLU A 34 30.84 -4.69 -21.66
CA GLU A 34 31.32 -5.54 -20.55
C GLU A 34 32.00 -4.72 -19.44
N HIS A 35 32.81 -3.72 -19.81
CA HIS A 35 33.52 -2.87 -18.86
C HIS A 35 32.60 -1.90 -18.11
N HIS A 36 31.52 -1.41 -18.72
CA HIS A 36 30.69 -0.34 -18.14
C HIS A 36 29.36 -0.82 -17.58
N LEU A 37 28.82 -1.94 -18.05
CA LEU A 37 27.54 -2.48 -17.60
C LEU A 37 27.65 -3.71 -16.70
N GLY A 38 28.85 -4.34 -16.62
CA GLY A 38 29.07 -5.58 -15.85
C GLY A 38 28.30 -6.77 -16.43
N GLU A 39 28.76 -7.98 -16.17
CA GLU A 39 27.95 -9.16 -16.47
C GLU A 39 26.71 -9.15 -15.57
N PRO A 40 25.50 -9.41 -16.10
CA PRO A 40 24.34 -9.68 -15.27
C PRO A 40 24.57 -11.04 -14.58
N GLU A 41 24.85 -11.04 -13.27
CA GLU A 41 24.80 -12.27 -12.49
C GLU A 41 23.37 -12.83 -12.56
N GLU A 42 23.22 -13.89 -13.36
CA GLU A 42 22.06 -14.75 -13.38
C GLU A 42 21.96 -15.52 -12.07
N GLU A 43 21.18 -15.02 -11.11
CA GLU A 43 20.54 -15.91 -10.14
C GLU A 43 19.16 -15.36 -9.75
N GLY A 44 18.11 -16.01 -10.27
CA GLY A 44 16.82 -16.05 -9.61
C GLY A 44 15.64 -15.39 -10.27
N LEU A 45 15.66 -15.07 -11.58
CA LEU A 45 14.45 -14.66 -12.33
C LEU A 45 14.50 -15.10 -13.82
N THR A 46 14.90 -16.34 -14.04
CA THR A 46 14.77 -16.99 -15.36
C THR A 46 13.37 -17.60 -15.46
N ASP A 47 12.39 -16.81 -15.87
CA ASP A 47 11.26 -17.33 -16.65
C ASP A 47 10.43 -16.22 -17.34
N PHE A 48 11.08 -15.23 -17.94
CA PHE A 48 10.41 -14.35 -18.92
C PHE A 48 11.40 -14.04 -20.04
N GLY A 49 11.32 -14.86 -21.10
CA GLY A 49 12.17 -14.73 -22.27
C GLY A 49 12.07 -13.36 -22.95
N ASP A 50 13.17 -12.95 -23.59
CA ASP A 50 13.37 -11.69 -24.32
C ASP A 50 12.52 -11.51 -25.59
N ASP A 51 11.57 -12.40 -25.86
CA ASP A 51 10.63 -12.37 -26.99
C ASP A 51 9.20 -12.60 -26.50
N VAL A 52 8.69 -11.71 -25.65
CA VAL A 52 7.26 -11.63 -25.44
C VAL A 52 6.78 -10.38 -26.17
N ASP A 53 6.31 -10.54 -27.39
CA ASP A 53 5.20 -9.75 -27.93
C ASP A 53 4.05 -9.96 -26.94
N LEU A 54 4.06 -9.16 -25.87
CA LEU A 54 2.98 -9.10 -24.92
C LEU A 54 1.86 -8.35 -25.64
N ASP A 55 0.98 -9.11 -26.28
CA ASP A 55 -0.37 -8.65 -26.58
C ASP A 55 -1.00 -8.27 -25.25
N LEU A 56 -0.89 -6.98 -24.93
CA LEU A 56 -1.53 -6.36 -23.77
C LEU A 56 -3.00 -6.24 -24.10
N GLU A 57 -3.71 -7.35 -23.94
CA GLU A 57 -5.16 -7.35 -24.01
C GLU A 57 -5.70 -6.62 -22.79
N THR A 58 -6.24 -5.42 -23.03
CA THR A 58 -7.21 -4.81 -22.12
C THR A 58 -8.45 -5.69 -22.16
N VAL A 59 -8.66 -6.50 -21.13
CA VAL A 59 -9.85 -7.36 -21.05
C VAL A 59 -11.02 -6.50 -20.65
N ASP A 60 -11.95 -6.32 -21.57
CA ASP A 60 -13.29 -5.81 -21.27
C ASP A 60 -14.04 -6.91 -20.48
N PRO A 61 -14.53 -6.64 -19.25
CA PRO A 61 -15.24 -7.65 -18.47
C PRO A 61 -16.56 -8.12 -19.08
N ASP A 62 -17.08 -7.44 -20.10
CA ASP A 62 -18.40 -7.71 -20.70
C ASP A 62 -18.34 -8.08 -22.20
N GLN A 63 -17.17 -8.24 -22.82
CA GLN A 63 -17.08 -8.64 -24.22
C GLN A 63 -16.12 -9.82 -24.41
N GLU A 64 -16.66 -10.94 -24.86
CA GLU A 64 -15.92 -12.03 -25.49
C GLU A 64 -15.56 -11.60 -26.92
N ASP A 65 -14.25 -11.60 -27.23
CA ASP A 65 -13.65 -11.60 -28.56
C ASP A 65 -14.16 -10.59 -29.63
N GLU A 66 -13.66 -9.33 -29.58
CA GLU A 66 -13.49 -8.54 -30.80
C GLU A 66 -12.03 -8.06 -30.90
N GLU A 67 -11.38 -8.46 -32.01
CA GLU A 67 -10.02 -8.06 -32.35
C GLU A 67 -9.89 -6.54 -32.44
N ASP A 68 -8.85 -5.99 -31.77
CA ASP A 68 -8.51 -4.56 -31.72
C ASP A 68 -8.21 -4.01 -33.12
N ALA A 69 -9.25 -3.57 -33.81
CA ALA A 69 -9.15 -2.93 -35.12
C ALA A 69 -8.95 -1.42 -34.92
N GLY A 70 -7.68 -0.95 -34.90
CA GLY A 70 -7.36 0.39 -35.32
C GLY A 70 -6.80 1.40 -34.33
N ALA A 71 -5.68 1.11 -33.66
CA ALA A 71 -4.81 2.19 -33.23
C ALA A 71 -4.04 2.74 -34.45
N PRO A 72 -3.98 4.07 -34.67
CA PRO A 72 -3.17 4.62 -35.75
C PRO A 72 -1.71 4.19 -35.59
N ALA A 73 -1.06 3.78 -36.66
CA ALA A 73 0.34 3.34 -36.71
C ALA A 73 1.35 4.33 -36.08
N ASP A 74 0.92 5.58 -35.89
CA ASP A 74 1.69 6.68 -35.30
C ASP A 74 1.78 6.65 -33.77
N ASP A 75 0.95 5.85 -33.05
CA ASP A 75 0.93 5.78 -31.59
C ASP A 75 1.76 4.64 -30.99
N THR A 76 2.37 3.82 -31.82
CA THR A 76 3.18 2.65 -31.38
C THR A 76 4.26 3.00 -30.36
N PRO A 77 5.03 4.10 -30.46
CA PRO A 77 6.04 4.44 -29.45
C PRO A 77 5.43 4.82 -28.09
N VAL A 78 4.29 5.52 -28.07
CA VAL A 78 3.59 5.93 -26.84
C VAL A 78 3.01 4.69 -26.13
N VAL A 79 2.44 3.76 -26.91
CA VAL A 79 1.89 2.50 -26.39
C VAL A 79 2.98 1.66 -25.74
N ARG A 80 4.10 1.45 -26.44
CA ARG A 80 5.26 0.72 -25.91
C ARG A 80 5.82 1.37 -24.63
N PHE A 81 5.95 2.67 -24.64
CA PHE A 81 6.42 3.42 -23.47
C PHE A 81 5.52 3.21 -22.25
N ILE A 82 4.19 3.37 -22.41
CA ILE A 82 3.23 3.16 -21.31
C ILE A 82 3.31 1.73 -20.79
N ASN A 83 3.30 0.74 -21.70
CA ASN A 83 3.37 -0.66 -21.35
C ASN A 83 4.66 -1.00 -20.58
N GLN A 84 5.79 -0.47 -21.03
CA GLN A 84 7.07 -0.61 -20.34
C GLN A 84 7.05 0.02 -18.95
N MET A 85 6.44 1.21 -18.79
CA MET A 85 6.30 1.86 -17.47
C MET A 85 5.44 1.01 -16.52
N LEU A 86 4.33 0.46 -17.00
CA LEU A 86 3.47 -0.42 -16.20
C LEU A 86 4.21 -1.68 -15.73
N LEU A 87 4.91 -2.35 -16.64
CA LEU A 87 5.69 -3.55 -16.31
C LEU A 87 6.85 -3.25 -15.37
N ASN A 88 7.58 -2.16 -15.59
CA ASN A 88 8.67 -1.75 -14.71
C ASN A 88 8.18 -1.43 -13.31
N ALA A 89 7.04 -0.74 -13.18
CA ALA A 89 6.45 -0.46 -11.88
C ALA A 89 6.06 -1.73 -11.12
N ILE A 90 5.51 -2.73 -11.82
CA ILE A 90 5.19 -4.04 -11.24
C ILE A 90 6.47 -4.75 -10.78
N ARG A 91 7.51 -4.81 -11.63
CA ARG A 91 8.80 -5.44 -11.29
C ARG A 91 9.48 -4.77 -10.10
N MET A 92 9.40 -3.45 -9.99
CA MET A 92 9.95 -2.68 -8.87
C MET A 92 9.11 -2.76 -7.60
N GLY A 93 7.95 -3.41 -7.61
CA GLY A 93 7.02 -3.47 -6.47
C GLY A 93 6.48 -2.09 -6.09
N SER A 94 6.27 -1.23 -7.06
CA SER A 94 5.73 0.11 -6.83
C SER A 94 4.25 0.03 -6.48
N SER A 95 3.77 0.97 -5.67
CA SER A 95 2.35 1.09 -5.33
C SER A 95 1.59 1.99 -6.29
N ASP A 96 2.22 3.04 -6.78
CA ASP A 96 1.58 4.04 -7.63
C ASP A 96 2.54 4.52 -8.73
N LEU A 97 1.99 4.80 -9.92
CA LEU A 97 2.65 5.47 -11.03
C LEU A 97 2.02 6.85 -11.20
N HIS A 98 2.84 7.86 -11.33
CA HIS A 98 2.42 9.24 -11.53
C HIS A 98 2.93 9.74 -12.89
N PHE A 99 2.02 10.16 -13.74
CA PHE A 99 2.28 10.81 -15.01
C PHE A 99 1.94 12.31 -14.85
N GLU A 100 2.94 13.18 -14.87
CA GLU A 100 2.81 14.55 -14.38
C GLU A 100 3.31 15.57 -15.40
N PRO A 101 2.42 16.40 -15.97
CA PRO A 101 2.79 17.51 -16.82
C PRO A 101 3.21 18.74 -15.99
N PHE A 102 4.35 19.32 -16.33
CA PHE A 102 4.85 20.59 -15.83
C PHE A 102 5.06 21.56 -17.00
N GLU A 103 5.34 22.83 -16.72
CA GLU A 103 5.51 23.87 -17.75
C GLU A 103 6.54 23.49 -18.83
N LYS A 104 7.69 22.98 -18.40
CA LYS A 104 8.85 22.70 -19.28
C LYS A 104 9.27 21.23 -19.29
N SER A 105 8.58 20.37 -18.54
CA SER A 105 8.94 18.96 -18.42
C SER A 105 7.70 18.11 -18.24
N TYR A 106 7.81 16.85 -18.60
CA TYR A 106 6.85 15.82 -18.26
C TYR A 106 7.59 14.77 -17.45
N LYS A 107 7.04 14.36 -16.30
CA LYS A 107 7.72 13.42 -15.41
C LYS A 107 6.87 12.19 -15.17
N VAL A 108 7.51 11.03 -15.24
CA VAL A 108 6.94 9.78 -14.76
C VAL A 108 7.66 9.39 -13.48
N ARG A 109 6.90 9.29 -12.38
CA ARG A 109 7.44 8.92 -11.08
C ARG A 109 6.73 7.69 -10.54
N PHE A 110 7.51 6.79 -9.96
CA PHE A 110 6.97 5.63 -9.26
C PHE A 110 7.05 5.84 -7.76
N ARG A 111 6.00 5.42 -7.05
CA ARG A 111 6.04 5.34 -5.60
C ARG A 111 6.43 3.92 -5.20
N THR A 112 7.65 3.76 -4.73
CA THR A 112 8.18 2.48 -4.25
C THR A 112 8.52 2.61 -2.77
N ASP A 113 8.02 1.68 -1.95
CA ASP A 113 8.18 1.70 -0.50
C ASP A 113 7.76 3.03 0.16
N GLY A 114 6.72 3.67 -0.41
CA GLY A 114 6.14 4.92 0.07
C GLY A 114 6.81 6.21 -0.44
N ILE A 115 7.93 6.12 -1.17
CA ILE A 115 8.69 7.28 -1.69
C ILE A 115 8.58 7.37 -3.20
N LEU A 116 8.43 8.61 -3.72
CA LEU A 116 8.40 8.89 -5.14
C LEU A 116 9.81 9.02 -5.72
N HIS A 117 10.03 8.32 -6.83
CA HIS A 117 11.27 8.38 -7.61
C HIS A 117 10.95 8.72 -9.06
N GLU A 118 11.70 9.63 -9.67
CA GLU A 118 11.60 9.93 -11.09
C GLU A 118 12.24 8.77 -11.89
N VAL A 119 11.47 8.20 -12.82
CA VAL A 119 11.88 7.02 -13.60
C VAL A 119 12.08 7.37 -15.07
N ALA A 120 11.27 8.31 -15.57
CA ALA A 120 11.37 8.77 -16.96
C ALA A 120 10.91 10.22 -17.10
N SER A 121 11.44 10.90 -18.13
CA SER A 121 11.07 12.28 -18.48
C SER A 121 10.86 12.39 -19.99
N PRO A 122 9.73 11.86 -20.52
CA PRO A 122 9.44 11.94 -21.95
C PRO A 122 9.22 13.40 -22.40
N PRO A 123 9.33 13.68 -23.70
CA PRO A 123 9.09 15.02 -24.26
C PRO A 123 7.69 15.55 -23.90
N VAL A 124 7.62 16.84 -23.52
CA VAL A 124 6.37 17.51 -23.08
C VAL A 124 5.26 17.47 -24.14
N ASN A 125 5.62 17.54 -25.43
CA ASN A 125 4.66 17.46 -26.53
C ASN A 125 3.90 16.13 -26.62
N LEU A 126 4.38 15.07 -25.97
CA LEU A 126 3.72 13.76 -25.90
C LEU A 126 2.69 13.67 -24.77
N SER A 127 2.67 14.64 -23.86
CA SER A 127 1.73 14.66 -22.71
C SER A 127 0.27 14.43 -23.13
N PRO A 128 -0.30 15.09 -24.16
CA PRO A 128 -1.69 14.85 -24.54
C PRO A 128 -1.93 13.44 -25.11
N ARG A 129 -0.93 12.87 -25.82
CA ARG A 129 -1.02 11.51 -26.39
C ARG A 129 -0.95 10.43 -25.30
N ILE A 130 -0.05 10.61 -24.33
CA ILE A 130 0.06 9.72 -23.15
C ILE A 130 -1.26 9.75 -22.36
N ALA A 131 -1.80 10.95 -22.10
CA ALA A 131 -3.06 11.10 -21.38
C ALA A 131 -4.22 10.45 -22.13
N ALA A 132 -4.34 10.68 -23.43
CA ALA A 132 -5.39 10.08 -24.26
C ALA A 132 -5.29 8.54 -24.24
N ARG A 133 -4.09 7.97 -24.39
CA ARG A 133 -3.90 6.52 -24.38
C ARG A 133 -4.25 5.90 -23.02
N LEU A 134 -3.81 6.51 -21.92
CA LEU A 134 -4.17 6.04 -20.57
C LEU A 134 -5.68 6.11 -20.32
N LYS A 135 -6.37 7.13 -20.84
CA LYS A 135 -7.83 7.23 -20.76
C LYS A 135 -8.54 6.13 -21.56
N VAL A 136 -8.06 5.85 -22.79
CA VAL A 136 -8.57 4.72 -23.59
C VAL A 136 -8.44 3.41 -22.83
N MET A 137 -7.24 3.12 -22.33
CA MET A 137 -6.97 1.89 -21.57
C MET A 137 -7.83 1.77 -20.29
N SER A 138 -8.28 2.90 -19.76
CA SER A 138 -9.07 2.98 -18.52
C SER A 138 -10.57 3.14 -18.77
N GLN A 139 -11.02 3.10 -20.04
CA GLN A 139 -12.42 3.32 -20.45
C GLN A 139 -12.98 4.69 -20.00
N MET A 140 -12.16 5.73 -20.08
CA MET A 140 -12.52 7.11 -19.76
C MET A 140 -12.82 7.92 -21.02
N ASP A 141 -13.60 9.01 -20.87
CA ASP A 141 -13.87 9.95 -21.96
C ASP A 141 -12.61 10.76 -22.31
N ILE A 142 -12.11 10.56 -23.53
CA ILE A 142 -10.90 11.23 -24.05
C ILE A 142 -11.18 12.71 -24.35
N SER A 143 -12.43 13.03 -24.70
CA SER A 143 -12.85 14.38 -25.08
C SER A 143 -12.99 15.31 -23.87
N GLU A 144 -13.35 14.78 -22.71
CA GLU A 144 -13.49 15.55 -21.48
C GLU A 144 -12.15 15.69 -20.75
N ARG A 145 -11.65 16.92 -20.65
CA ARG A 145 -10.34 17.25 -20.05
C ARG A 145 -10.42 18.27 -18.92
N ARG A 146 -11.64 18.66 -18.53
CA ARG A 146 -11.90 19.76 -17.59
C ARG A 146 -12.28 19.28 -16.20
N VAL A 147 -12.61 18.02 -16.04
CA VAL A 147 -13.04 17.39 -14.79
C VAL A 147 -12.24 16.11 -14.51
N PRO A 148 -12.06 15.74 -13.23
CA PRO A 148 -11.45 14.47 -12.88
C PRO A 148 -12.27 13.30 -13.38
N GLN A 149 -11.61 12.21 -13.74
CA GLN A 149 -12.23 10.94 -14.11
C GLN A 149 -11.55 9.79 -13.37
N ASP A 150 -12.32 8.76 -13.08
CA ASP A 150 -11.84 7.51 -12.50
C ASP A 150 -12.09 6.35 -13.47
N GLY A 151 -11.14 5.42 -13.55
CA GLY A 151 -11.23 4.24 -14.39
C GLY A 151 -10.37 3.11 -13.87
N ARG A 152 -10.36 2.01 -14.61
CA ARG A 152 -9.58 0.81 -14.28
C ARG A 152 -8.88 0.27 -15.52
N ILE A 153 -7.69 -0.30 -15.31
CA ILE A 153 -6.96 -1.06 -16.33
C ILE A 153 -6.74 -2.44 -15.74
N LYS A 154 -7.04 -3.48 -16.50
CA LYS A 154 -6.67 -4.86 -16.16
C LYS A 154 -5.57 -5.30 -17.11
N LEU A 155 -4.39 -5.60 -16.57
CA LEU A 155 -3.22 -6.01 -17.31
C LEU A 155 -2.96 -7.49 -17.11
N LYS A 156 -2.99 -8.28 -18.16
CA LYS A 156 -2.53 -9.68 -18.12
C LYS A 156 -1.00 -9.70 -18.18
N VAL A 157 -0.36 -10.13 -17.11
CA VAL A 157 1.11 -10.26 -17.01
C VAL A 157 1.56 -11.66 -17.43
N SER A 158 0.71 -12.68 -17.25
CA SER A 158 0.93 -14.05 -17.70
C SER A 158 -0.41 -14.76 -17.93
N LYS A 159 -0.38 -16.00 -18.44
CA LYS A 159 -1.60 -16.81 -18.62
C LYS A 159 -2.42 -17.01 -17.35
N THR A 160 -1.80 -16.90 -16.19
CA THR A 160 -2.42 -17.12 -14.88
C THR A 160 -2.42 -15.90 -13.97
N LYS A 161 -1.75 -14.80 -14.35
CA LYS A 161 -1.61 -13.60 -13.49
C LYS A 161 -2.07 -12.35 -14.22
N SER A 162 -3.10 -11.71 -13.69
CA SER A 162 -3.52 -10.36 -14.08
C SER A 162 -3.30 -9.40 -12.91
N ILE A 163 -3.02 -8.15 -13.23
CA ILE A 163 -2.87 -7.06 -12.27
C ILE A 163 -3.85 -5.97 -12.65
N ASP A 164 -4.61 -5.51 -11.67
CA ASP A 164 -5.56 -4.42 -11.82
C ASP A 164 -4.92 -3.09 -11.41
N PHE A 165 -5.24 -2.04 -12.16
CA PHE A 165 -4.84 -0.67 -11.83
C PHE A 165 -6.10 0.19 -11.68
N ARG A 166 -6.16 0.94 -10.60
CA ARG A 166 -7.10 2.03 -10.45
C ARG A 166 -6.46 3.30 -10.99
N VAL A 167 -7.13 3.96 -11.91
CA VAL A 167 -6.63 5.14 -12.61
C VAL A 167 -7.48 6.34 -12.26
N ASN A 168 -6.84 7.44 -11.90
CA ASN A 168 -7.49 8.73 -11.70
C ASN A 168 -6.81 9.80 -12.54
N THR A 169 -7.60 10.62 -13.24
CA THR A 169 -7.11 11.79 -13.97
C THR A 169 -7.56 13.06 -13.28
N LEU A 170 -6.68 14.05 -13.24
CA LEU A 170 -6.95 15.36 -12.68
C LEU A 170 -6.45 16.44 -13.63
N PRO A 171 -7.32 17.36 -14.11
CA PRO A 171 -6.90 18.56 -14.82
C PRO A 171 -5.97 19.42 -13.95
N VAL A 172 -4.80 19.74 -14.47
CA VAL A 172 -3.83 20.64 -13.83
C VAL A 172 -3.43 21.73 -14.80
N LEU A 173 -2.64 22.71 -14.35
CA LEU A 173 -2.32 23.91 -15.15
C LEU A 173 -1.71 23.61 -16.53
N PHE A 174 -0.91 22.54 -16.64
CA PHE A 174 -0.16 22.21 -17.87
C PHE A 174 -0.67 20.92 -18.56
N GLY A 175 -1.87 20.48 -18.26
CA GLY A 175 -2.49 19.28 -18.87
C GLY A 175 -3.25 18.44 -17.86
N GLU A 176 -3.23 17.13 -18.03
CA GLU A 176 -3.86 16.18 -17.10
C GLU A 176 -2.79 15.40 -16.36
N LYS A 177 -2.82 15.48 -15.03
CA LYS A 177 -2.06 14.58 -14.16
C LYS A 177 -2.81 13.27 -14.05
N ILE A 178 -2.11 12.15 -14.24
CA ILE A 178 -2.71 10.81 -14.15
C ILE A 178 -1.95 10.00 -13.10
N VAL A 179 -2.69 9.35 -12.22
CA VAL A 179 -2.15 8.47 -11.20
C VAL A 179 -2.77 7.10 -11.35
N LEU A 180 -1.90 6.08 -11.46
CA LEU A 180 -2.32 4.69 -11.50
C LEU A 180 -1.87 4.02 -10.21
N ARG A 181 -2.80 3.43 -9.48
CA ARG A 181 -2.53 2.60 -8.30
C ARG A 181 -2.55 1.14 -8.67
N ILE A 182 -1.49 0.43 -8.33
CA ILE A 182 -1.38 -1.02 -8.56
C ILE A 182 -2.16 -1.74 -7.47
N LEU A 183 -3.10 -2.60 -7.88
CA LEU A 183 -3.88 -3.46 -6.98
C LEU A 183 -3.32 -4.88 -7.09
N ASP A 184 -2.39 -5.22 -6.19
CA ASP A 184 -1.79 -6.56 -6.18
C ASP A 184 -2.58 -7.49 -5.26
N ALA A 185 -3.29 -8.43 -5.85
CA ALA A 185 -4.07 -9.44 -5.13
C ALA A 185 -3.22 -10.31 -4.19
N SER A 186 -1.93 -10.46 -4.46
CA SER A 186 -1.03 -11.24 -3.60
C SER A 186 -0.86 -10.63 -2.21
N ALA A 187 -1.02 -9.31 -2.07
CA ALA A 187 -0.95 -8.63 -0.78
C ALA A 187 -2.07 -9.06 0.17
N ALA A 188 -3.25 -9.45 -0.34
CA ALA A 188 -4.35 -9.95 0.47
C ALA A 188 -4.15 -11.39 0.95
N GLN A 189 -3.27 -12.15 0.30
CA GLN A 189 -2.97 -13.55 0.64
C GLN A 189 -1.77 -13.67 1.59
N MET A 190 -1.18 -12.54 2.02
CA MET A 190 -0.08 -12.54 2.98
C MET A 190 -0.57 -13.11 4.33
N GLY A 191 0.12 -14.15 4.82
CA GLY A 191 -0.12 -14.65 6.17
C GLY A 191 0.33 -13.64 7.23
N ILE A 192 -0.20 -13.79 8.45
CA ILE A 192 0.11 -12.88 9.57
C ILE A 192 1.63 -12.78 9.87
N ASP A 193 2.39 -13.82 9.59
CA ASP A 193 3.84 -13.86 9.80
C ASP A 193 4.58 -12.89 8.86
N ALA A 194 4.04 -12.66 7.66
CA ALA A 194 4.62 -11.75 6.68
C ALA A 194 4.38 -10.26 7.02
N LEU A 195 3.40 -9.98 7.87
CA LEU A 195 3.08 -8.59 8.27
C LEU A 195 4.11 -8.00 9.23
N GLY A 196 4.88 -8.85 9.93
CA GLY A 196 5.96 -8.40 10.82
C GLY A 196 5.49 -8.01 12.22
N TYR A 197 4.39 -8.56 12.71
CA TYR A 197 4.04 -8.49 14.13
C TYR A 197 5.11 -9.17 14.98
N ASP A 198 5.38 -8.62 16.16
CA ASP A 198 6.16 -9.35 17.17
C ASP A 198 5.28 -10.44 17.80
N ASP A 199 5.89 -11.51 18.35
CA ASP A 199 5.18 -12.70 18.79
C ASP A 199 4.06 -12.41 19.82
N ASP A 200 4.31 -11.51 20.77
CA ASP A 200 3.34 -11.05 21.74
C ASP A 200 2.17 -10.30 21.11
N GLN A 201 2.46 -9.43 20.13
CA GLN A 201 1.45 -8.67 19.38
C GLN A 201 0.62 -9.59 18.49
N LYS A 202 1.26 -10.58 17.84
CA LYS A 202 0.59 -11.60 17.03
C LYS A 202 -0.37 -12.44 17.90
N ALA A 203 0.06 -12.81 19.11
CA ALA A 203 -0.80 -13.56 20.03
C ALA A 203 -2.06 -12.77 20.40
N LEU A 204 -1.95 -11.48 20.72
CA LEU A 204 -3.09 -10.60 21.00
C LEU A 204 -4.02 -10.44 19.79
N TYR A 205 -3.43 -10.29 18.59
CA TYR A 205 -4.18 -10.21 17.34
C TYR A 205 -5.03 -11.45 17.10
N LEU A 206 -4.45 -12.63 17.19
CA LEU A 206 -5.15 -13.91 17.01
C LEU A 206 -6.17 -14.17 18.11
N GLU A 207 -5.85 -13.84 19.37
CA GLU A 207 -6.80 -13.94 20.48
C GLU A 207 -8.06 -13.11 20.23
N ALA A 208 -7.88 -11.88 19.75
CA ALA A 208 -9.00 -10.97 19.49
C ALA A 208 -9.87 -11.43 18.32
N LEU A 209 -9.27 -11.98 17.26
CA LEU A 209 -10.01 -12.51 16.11
C LEU A 209 -10.86 -13.73 16.46
N ASN A 210 -10.40 -14.56 17.40
CA ASN A 210 -11.12 -15.78 17.81
C ASN A 210 -12.27 -15.53 18.82
N LYS A 211 -12.52 -14.26 19.18
CA LYS A 211 -13.69 -13.95 20.01
C LYS A 211 -14.97 -14.07 19.20
N PRO A 212 -16.06 -14.52 19.81
CA PRO A 212 -17.34 -14.72 19.08
C PRO A 212 -17.98 -13.39 18.67
N GLN A 213 -17.65 -12.28 19.33
CA GLN A 213 -18.23 -10.97 19.08
C GLN A 213 -17.31 -9.85 19.58
N GLY A 214 -17.57 -8.63 19.14
CA GLY A 214 -16.87 -7.43 19.54
C GLY A 214 -16.24 -6.72 18.34
N MET A 215 -15.52 -5.64 18.61
CA MET A 215 -14.87 -4.85 17.57
C MET A 215 -13.37 -5.07 17.56
N PHE A 216 -12.84 -5.25 16.36
CA PHE A 216 -11.42 -5.29 16.04
C PHE A 216 -11.09 -4.07 15.16
N LEU A 217 -10.35 -3.12 15.66
CA LEU A 217 -10.07 -1.86 15.00
C LEU A 217 -8.61 -1.77 14.54
N VAL A 218 -8.41 -1.40 13.27
CA VAL A 218 -7.08 -1.10 12.73
C VAL A 218 -7.01 0.37 12.37
N THR A 219 -6.02 1.08 12.88
CA THR A 219 -5.89 2.52 12.69
C THR A 219 -4.51 2.93 12.16
N GLY A 220 -4.42 4.11 11.58
CA GLY A 220 -3.19 4.66 11.02
C GLY A 220 -3.47 5.56 9.82
N PRO A 221 -2.46 6.28 9.34
CA PRO A 221 -2.58 7.13 8.15
C PRO A 221 -2.83 6.32 6.88
N THR A 222 -3.13 7.04 5.80
CA THR A 222 -3.20 6.43 4.46
C THR A 222 -1.87 5.80 4.09
N GLY A 223 -1.92 4.59 3.52
CA GLY A 223 -0.72 3.84 3.13
C GLY A 223 0.00 3.12 4.29
N SER A 224 -0.57 3.08 5.50
CA SER A 224 -0.01 2.30 6.62
C SER A 224 -0.28 0.79 6.55
N GLY A 225 -1.02 0.31 5.54
CA GLY A 225 -1.29 -1.11 5.33
C GLY A 225 -2.53 -1.65 6.06
N LYS A 226 -3.46 -0.78 6.52
CA LYS A 226 -4.67 -1.18 7.26
C LYS A 226 -5.50 -2.25 6.54
N THR A 227 -5.75 -2.06 5.26
CA THR A 227 -6.54 -3.00 4.43
C THR A 227 -5.90 -4.38 4.41
N VAL A 228 -4.58 -4.45 4.25
CA VAL A 228 -3.84 -5.73 4.24
C VAL A 228 -3.97 -6.42 5.60
N SER A 229 -3.82 -5.69 6.71
CA SER A 229 -4.01 -6.25 8.05
C SER A 229 -5.42 -6.78 8.27
N LEU A 230 -6.46 -6.05 7.83
CA LEU A 230 -7.85 -6.51 7.92
C LEU A 230 -8.10 -7.73 7.03
N TYR A 231 -7.65 -7.71 5.79
CA TYR A 231 -7.82 -8.84 4.86
C TYR A 231 -7.10 -10.09 5.34
N THR A 232 -5.91 -9.95 5.95
CA THR A 232 -5.23 -11.08 6.61
C THR A 232 -6.07 -11.65 7.74
N GLY A 233 -6.66 -10.81 8.58
CA GLY A 233 -7.57 -11.24 9.65
C GLY A 233 -8.81 -11.95 9.11
N ILE A 234 -9.44 -11.39 8.08
CA ILE A 234 -10.62 -11.99 7.44
C ILE A 234 -10.26 -13.34 6.82
N ASN A 235 -9.13 -13.44 6.11
CA ASN A 235 -8.70 -14.70 5.50
C ASN A 235 -8.41 -15.80 6.54
N ILE A 236 -7.92 -15.44 7.72
CA ILE A 236 -7.75 -16.39 8.84
C ILE A 236 -9.12 -16.94 9.31
N LEU A 237 -10.15 -16.10 9.29
CA LEU A 237 -11.51 -16.43 9.71
C LEU A 237 -12.36 -17.05 8.58
N ASN A 238 -11.91 -16.98 7.34
CA ASN A 238 -12.67 -17.38 6.16
C ASN A 238 -12.74 -18.91 6.04
N THR A 239 -13.76 -19.48 6.65
CA THR A 239 -14.09 -20.90 6.58
C THR A 239 -15.51 -21.07 6.00
N PRO A 240 -15.85 -22.24 5.41
CA PRO A 240 -17.16 -22.45 4.82
C PRO A 240 -18.34 -22.34 5.81
N GLU A 241 -18.07 -22.42 7.12
CA GLU A 241 -19.07 -22.36 8.18
C GLU A 241 -19.43 -20.93 8.58
N LEU A 242 -18.66 -19.93 8.15
CA LEU A 242 -18.84 -18.53 8.56
C LEU A 242 -19.33 -17.66 7.41
N ASN A 243 -20.37 -16.89 7.65
CA ASN A 243 -20.88 -15.89 6.73
C ASN A 243 -20.17 -14.55 6.97
N ILE A 244 -19.29 -14.18 6.04
CA ILE A 244 -18.48 -12.96 6.11
C ILE A 244 -19.02 -11.95 5.08
N SER A 245 -19.36 -10.75 5.53
CA SER A 245 -19.81 -9.66 4.69
C SER A 245 -18.96 -8.41 4.89
N THR A 246 -18.58 -7.74 3.81
CA THR A 246 -17.78 -6.51 3.86
C THR A 246 -18.48 -5.36 3.16
N ALA A 247 -18.34 -4.13 3.67
CA ALA A 247 -18.71 -2.90 3.01
C ALA A 247 -17.45 -2.06 2.80
N GLU A 248 -17.12 -1.71 1.55
CA GLU A 248 -15.85 -1.09 1.17
C GLU A 248 -16.05 0.06 0.16
N ASP A 249 -15.16 1.06 0.19
CA ASP A 249 -15.20 2.24 -0.69
C ASP A 249 -13.83 2.54 -1.31
N PRO A 250 -13.51 1.89 -2.45
CA PRO A 250 -14.11 0.71 -3.06
C PRO A 250 -13.54 -0.60 -2.50
N VAL A 251 -14.03 -1.74 -3.02
CA VAL A 251 -13.38 -3.05 -2.85
C VAL A 251 -12.01 -2.98 -3.53
N GLU A 252 -10.94 -3.20 -2.75
CA GLU A 252 -9.56 -3.11 -3.27
C GLU A 252 -9.14 -4.41 -3.95
N ILE A 253 -9.47 -5.55 -3.37
CA ILE A 253 -9.09 -6.89 -3.85
C ILE A 253 -10.25 -7.84 -3.66
N ASN A 254 -10.52 -8.66 -4.66
CA ASN A 254 -11.53 -9.71 -4.58
C ASN A 254 -11.06 -10.84 -3.66
N LEU A 255 -11.85 -11.19 -2.67
CA LEU A 255 -11.61 -12.29 -1.74
C LEU A 255 -12.63 -13.40 -1.99
N GLU A 256 -12.14 -14.58 -2.32
CA GLU A 256 -13.01 -15.74 -2.54
C GLU A 256 -13.69 -16.16 -1.20
N GLY A 257 -14.96 -16.51 -1.26
CA GLY A 257 -15.74 -16.94 -0.09
C GLY A 257 -16.29 -15.80 0.77
N ILE A 258 -16.11 -14.53 0.37
CA ILE A 258 -16.53 -13.34 1.12
C ILE A 258 -17.52 -12.51 0.29
N ASN A 259 -18.61 -12.08 0.91
CA ASN A 259 -19.60 -11.22 0.29
C ASN A 259 -19.15 -9.74 0.41
N GLN A 260 -18.47 -9.24 -0.62
CA GLN A 260 -17.94 -7.89 -0.66
C GLN A 260 -18.91 -6.91 -1.30
N CYS A 261 -19.40 -5.94 -0.54
CA CYS A 261 -20.28 -4.87 -0.99
C CYS A 261 -19.48 -3.60 -1.28
N ALA A 262 -19.49 -3.13 -2.52
CA ALA A 262 -18.92 -1.84 -2.87
C ALA A 262 -19.93 -0.71 -2.56
N VAL A 263 -19.53 0.25 -1.75
CA VAL A 263 -20.30 1.45 -1.45
C VAL A 263 -20.50 2.28 -2.73
N ASN A 264 -21.71 2.78 -2.93
CA ASN A 264 -22.08 3.63 -4.06
C ASN A 264 -23.02 4.76 -3.60
N ALA A 265 -22.45 5.87 -3.21
CA ALA A 265 -23.19 7.04 -2.74
C ALA A 265 -24.19 7.61 -3.78
N LYS A 266 -23.93 7.40 -5.08
CA LYS A 266 -24.82 7.91 -6.16
C LYS A 266 -26.21 7.28 -6.14
N VAL A 267 -26.30 6.03 -5.65
CA VAL A 267 -27.58 5.30 -5.51
C VAL A 267 -28.05 5.20 -4.07
N GLY A 268 -27.39 5.87 -3.12
CA GLY A 268 -27.73 5.85 -1.71
C GLY A 268 -27.25 4.61 -0.94
N LEU A 269 -26.35 3.81 -1.53
CA LEU A 269 -25.72 2.69 -0.85
C LEU A 269 -24.44 3.16 -0.14
N ASP A 270 -24.59 3.67 1.07
CA ASP A 270 -23.50 4.05 1.98
C ASP A 270 -23.16 2.94 2.98
N PHE A 271 -22.15 3.18 3.84
CA PHE A 271 -21.74 2.21 4.86
C PHE A 271 -22.88 1.86 5.82
N SER A 272 -23.66 2.85 6.26
CA SER A 272 -24.76 2.65 7.22
C SER A 272 -25.88 1.82 6.61
N THR A 273 -26.22 2.07 5.35
CA THR A 273 -27.24 1.31 4.59
C THR A 273 -26.80 -0.12 4.37
N ALA A 274 -25.53 -0.35 3.98
CA ALA A 274 -24.97 -1.69 3.83
C ALA A 274 -25.01 -2.47 5.15
N LEU A 275 -24.54 -1.87 6.24
CA LEU A 275 -24.54 -2.49 7.58
C LEU A 275 -25.93 -2.88 8.05
N ARG A 276 -26.93 -2.00 7.89
CA ARG A 276 -28.33 -2.33 8.23
C ARG A 276 -28.85 -3.51 7.42
N SER A 277 -28.40 -3.66 6.19
CA SER A 277 -28.75 -4.80 5.36
C SER A 277 -28.07 -6.08 5.85
N PHE A 278 -26.77 -6.02 6.17
CA PHE A 278 -26.03 -7.18 6.68
C PHE A 278 -26.68 -7.79 7.91
N LEU A 279 -27.13 -6.98 8.88
CA LEU A 279 -27.79 -7.44 10.09
C LEU A 279 -29.10 -8.25 9.85
N ARG A 280 -29.58 -8.29 8.61
CA ARG A 280 -30.74 -9.10 8.18
C ARG A 280 -30.35 -10.28 7.28
N GLN A 281 -29.05 -10.50 7.07
CA GLN A 281 -28.51 -11.54 6.20
C GLN A 281 -27.68 -12.59 6.96
N ASP A 282 -27.95 -12.72 8.26
CA ASP A 282 -27.31 -13.72 9.14
C ASP A 282 -25.77 -13.73 9.04
N PRO A 283 -25.08 -12.61 9.21
CA PRO A 283 -23.63 -12.58 9.17
C PRO A 283 -23.03 -13.05 10.49
N ASP A 284 -21.90 -13.73 10.44
CA ASP A 284 -21.05 -13.99 11.61
C ASP A 284 -20.01 -12.90 11.79
N ILE A 285 -19.43 -12.46 10.67
CA ILE A 285 -18.35 -11.48 10.62
C ILE A 285 -18.72 -10.35 9.67
N ILE A 286 -18.54 -9.14 10.13
CA ILE A 286 -18.79 -7.92 9.35
C ILE A 286 -17.51 -7.11 9.28
N MET A 287 -17.05 -6.73 8.08
CA MET A 287 -16.01 -5.74 7.91
C MET A 287 -16.60 -4.45 7.35
N VAL A 288 -16.29 -3.34 8.01
CA VAL A 288 -16.59 -1.98 7.55
C VAL A 288 -15.28 -1.34 7.15
N GLY A 289 -15.14 -0.97 5.89
CA GLY A 289 -13.89 -0.41 5.34
C GLY A 289 -13.33 0.71 6.21
N GLU A 290 -14.19 1.62 6.63
CA GLU A 290 -13.83 2.66 7.61
C GLU A 290 -15.06 3.23 8.34
N ILE A 291 -14.84 3.76 9.54
CA ILE A 291 -15.83 4.51 10.31
C ILE A 291 -15.51 6.01 10.22
N ARG A 292 -16.39 6.77 9.54
CA ARG A 292 -16.24 8.22 9.32
C ARG A 292 -17.23 9.05 10.13
N ASP A 293 -18.36 8.49 10.49
CA ASP A 293 -19.50 9.17 11.08
C ASP A 293 -20.12 8.38 12.24
N ILE A 294 -20.94 9.07 13.03
CA ILE A 294 -21.57 8.49 14.21
C ILE A 294 -22.55 7.37 13.86
N GLU A 295 -23.28 7.49 12.75
CA GLU A 295 -24.29 6.50 12.36
C GLU A 295 -23.64 5.14 12.05
N THR A 296 -22.56 5.15 11.25
CA THR A 296 -21.76 3.95 10.95
C THR A 296 -21.15 3.36 12.22
N ALA A 297 -20.65 4.22 13.15
CA ALA A 297 -20.11 3.79 14.42
C ALA A 297 -21.15 3.10 15.31
N GLU A 298 -22.33 3.69 15.47
CA GLU A 298 -23.41 3.14 16.31
C GLU A 298 -23.91 1.79 15.80
N ILE A 299 -24.10 1.64 14.48
CA ILE A 299 -24.54 0.37 13.88
C ILE A 299 -23.47 -0.70 14.07
N SER A 300 -22.20 -0.35 13.86
CA SER A 300 -21.05 -1.27 14.05
C SER A 300 -20.96 -1.76 15.50
N ILE A 301 -21.09 -0.84 16.45
CA ILE A 301 -21.09 -1.16 17.89
C ILE A 301 -22.27 -2.04 18.25
N LYS A 302 -23.46 -1.72 17.76
CA LYS A 302 -24.66 -2.54 18.00
C LYS A 302 -24.49 -3.95 17.46
N ALA A 303 -23.91 -4.10 16.27
CA ALA A 303 -23.57 -5.41 15.71
C ALA A 303 -22.60 -6.16 16.63
N ALA A 304 -21.52 -5.48 17.06
CA ALA A 304 -20.52 -6.05 17.96
C ALA A 304 -21.08 -6.48 19.34
N GLN A 305 -22.16 -5.84 19.81
CA GLN A 305 -22.83 -6.17 21.08
C GLN A 305 -23.88 -7.27 20.92
N THR A 306 -24.27 -7.59 19.69
CA THR A 306 -25.37 -8.54 19.41
C THR A 306 -24.91 -9.82 18.70
N GLY A 307 -23.69 -10.24 18.93
CA GLY A 307 -23.21 -11.56 18.52
C GLY A 307 -22.31 -11.57 17.27
N HIS A 308 -21.89 -10.41 16.76
CA HIS A 308 -21.09 -10.35 15.55
C HIS A 308 -19.64 -9.90 15.84
N MET A 309 -18.66 -10.47 15.14
CA MET A 309 -17.32 -9.93 15.07
C MET A 309 -17.29 -8.81 14.03
N VAL A 310 -16.94 -7.60 14.44
CA VAL A 310 -16.89 -6.41 13.57
C VAL A 310 -15.46 -5.96 13.42
N LEU A 311 -14.94 -5.96 12.19
CA LEU A 311 -13.62 -5.44 11.84
C LEU A 311 -13.79 -4.08 11.13
N SER A 312 -12.99 -3.08 11.51
CA SER A 312 -13.06 -1.77 10.83
C SER A 312 -11.75 -1.00 10.93
N THR A 313 -11.69 0.12 10.19
CA THR A 313 -10.58 1.07 10.27
C THR A 313 -11.02 2.45 10.71
N LEU A 314 -10.03 3.18 11.25
CA LEU A 314 -10.10 4.62 11.49
C LEU A 314 -8.79 5.29 11.04
N HIS A 315 -8.82 6.63 10.95
CA HIS A 315 -7.66 7.44 10.65
C HIS A 315 -7.21 8.20 11.90
N THR A 316 -6.61 7.48 12.85
CA THR A 316 -5.99 8.03 14.06
C THR A 316 -4.56 7.51 14.19
N ASN A 317 -3.75 8.14 15.04
CA ASN A 317 -2.32 7.85 15.11
C ASN A 317 -1.96 6.78 16.15
N SER A 318 -2.80 6.57 17.16
CA SER A 318 -2.58 5.62 18.24
C SER A 318 -3.87 4.97 18.71
N ALA A 319 -3.77 3.91 19.51
CA ALA A 319 -4.94 3.26 20.09
C ALA A 319 -5.71 4.19 21.07
N PRO A 320 -5.05 4.94 21.97
CA PRO A 320 -5.75 5.93 22.82
C PRO A 320 -6.47 7.02 22.03
N GLU A 321 -5.88 7.51 20.94
CA GLU A 321 -6.53 8.49 20.07
C GLU A 321 -7.76 7.91 19.36
N THR A 322 -7.75 6.63 19.03
CA THR A 322 -8.90 5.95 18.41
C THR A 322 -10.12 6.01 19.33
N ILE A 323 -9.94 5.73 20.61
CA ILE A 323 -11.00 5.82 21.63
C ILE A 323 -11.52 7.25 21.74
N THR A 324 -10.61 8.21 21.86
CA THR A 324 -10.96 9.64 21.91
C THR A 324 -11.69 10.10 20.65
N ARG A 325 -11.28 9.63 19.48
CA ARG A 325 -11.94 9.96 18.20
C ARG A 325 -13.37 9.47 18.15
N LEU A 326 -13.62 8.23 18.55
CA LEU A 326 -14.98 7.65 18.59
C LEU A 326 -15.87 8.38 19.61
N ARG A 327 -15.32 8.76 20.77
CA ARG A 327 -16.04 9.61 21.75
C ARG A 327 -16.39 10.96 21.16
N ASN A 328 -15.46 11.62 20.49
CA ASN A 328 -15.68 12.92 19.85
C ASN A 328 -16.72 12.84 18.71
N MET A 329 -16.90 11.69 18.11
CA MET A 329 -18.00 11.45 17.17
C MET A 329 -19.36 11.36 17.86
N GLY A 330 -19.40 11.18 19.19
CA GLY A 330 -20.62 11.08 19.98
C GLY A 330 -20.92 9.65 20.50
N VAL A 331 -20.01 8.70 20.31
CA VAL A 331 -20.19 7.33 20.83
C VAL A 331 -20.06 7.33 22.36
N PRO A 332 -21.06 6.82 23.11
CA PRO A 332 -20.99 6.72 24.55
C PRO A 332 -19.81 5.88 25.04
N ALA A 333 -19.13 6.34 26.10
CA ALA A 333 -17.96 5.67 26.67
C ALA A 333 -18.24 4.21 27.07
N PHE A 334 -19.42 3.94 27.64
CA PHE A 334 -19.84 2.59 27.99
C PHE A 334 -19.84 1.64 26.78
N ASN A 335 -20.36 2.11 25.65
CA ASN A 335 -20.41 1.31 24.43
C ASN A 335 -19.02 0.97 23.91
N LEU A 336 -18.07 1.92 23.96
CA LEU A 336 -16.68 1.70 23.56
C LEU A 336 -16.01 0.67 24.48
N ALA A 337 -16.12 0.87 25.79
CA ALA A 337 -15.49 0.01 26.78
C ALA A 337 -15.97 -1.44 26.73
N THR A 338 -17.22 -1.67 26.30
CA THR A 338 -17.83 -3.02 26.26
C THR A 338 -17.77 -3.70 24.90
N SER A 339 -17.57 -2.93 23.82
CA SER A 339 -17.62 -3.48 22.47
C SER A 339 -16.23 -3.71 21.86
N ILE A 340 -15.24 -2.89 22.19
CA ILE A 340 -13.92 -2.97 21.56
C ILE A 340 -13.09 -4.07 22.22
N ASN A 341 -12.60 -5.01 21.42
CA ASN A 341 -11.72 -6.08 21.85
C ASN A 341 -10.25 -5.72 21.74
N LEU A 342 -9.89 -5.14 20.58
CA LEU A 342 -8.51 -4.82 20.22
C LEU A 342 -8.46 -3.58 19.35
N ILE A 343 -7.43 -2.78 19.55
CA ILE A 343 -7.06 -1.69 18.64
C ILE A 343 -5.61 -1.92 18.20
N VAL A 344 -5.40 -1.88 16.89
CA VAL A 344 -4.08 -1.98 16.26
C VAL A 344 -3.79 -0.66 15.56
N ALA A 345 -2.92 0.15 16.13
CA ALA A 345 -2.38 1.28 15.38
C ALA A 345 -1.12 0.84 14.63
N GLN A 346 -0.98 1.28 13.37
CA GLN A 346 0.10 0.78 12.53
C GLN A 346 0.74 1.82 11.63
N ARG A 347 2.02 1.58 11.34
CA ARG A 347 2.85 2.29 10.37
C ARG A 347 3.61 1.28 9.51
N LEU A 348 4.12 1.74 8.37
CA LEU A 348 5.06 1.00 7.55
C LEU A 348 6.38 1.76 7.48
N ALA A 349 7.44 1.14 7.99
CA ALA A 349 8.83 1.60 7.84
C ALA A 349 9.48 0.89 6.66
N ARG A 350 10.40 1.54 5.97
CA ARG A 350 11.21 0.88 4.94
C ARG A 350 12.16 -0.12 5.60
N ARG A 351 12.26 -1.30 5.01
CA ARG A 351 13.15 -2.34 5.49
C ARG A 351 14.55 -2.11 4.92
N LEU A 352 15.57 -2.21 5.77
CA LEU A 352 16.95 -2.19 5.32
C LEU A 352 17.24 -3.36 4.38
N CYS A 353 17.93 -3.06 3.29
CA CYS A 353 18.40 -4.08 2.35
C CYS A 353 19.47 -4.97 3.02
N SER A 354 19.74 -6.13 2.45
CA SER A 354 20.83 -7.02 2.90
C SER A 354 22.22 -6.36 2.83
N CYS A 355 22.36 -5.32 1.98
CA CYS A 355 23.59 -4.53 1.87
C CYS A 355 23.81 -3.53 3.03
N LYS A 356 22.90 -3.49 4.04
CA LYS A 356 23.02 -2.61 5.20
C LYS A 356 24.40 -2.70 5.84
N GLU A 357 24.87 -1.61 6.43
CA GLU A 357 26.13 -1.58 7.15
C GLU A 357 25.93 -1.16 8.60
N LYS A 358 26.82 -1.64 9.47
CA LYS A 358 26.85 -1.22 10.87
C LYS A 358 27.28 0.23 10.94
N ILE A 359 26.55 1.03 11.70
CA ILE A 359 26.89 2.42 11.97
C ILE A 359 27.20 2.61 13.45
N GLU A 360 28.17 3.47 13.73
CA GLU A 360 28.50 3.86 15.11
C GLU A 360 27.59 5.02 15.54
N VAL A 361 26.87 4.82 16.63
CA VAL A 361 26.05 5.84 17.24
C VAL A 361 26.49 5.98 18.71
N PRO A 362 26.75 7.20 19.20
CA PRO A 362 27.14 7.41 20.59
C PRO A 362 26.11 6.84 21.58
N ALA A 363 26.59 6.22 22.66
CA ALA A 363 25.74 5.58 23.67
C ALA A 363 24.69 6.55 24.27
N ASN A 364 25.07 7.80 24.57
CA ASN A 364 24.14 8.82 25.05
C ASN A 364 23.03 9.13 24.06
N ALA A 365 23.33 9.18 22.76
CA ALA A 365 22.29 9.42 21.74
C ALA A 365 21.31 8.25 21.64
N LEU A 366 21.78 7.02 21.84
CA LEU A 366 20.91 5.85 21.90
C LEU A 366 20.01 5.86 23.14
N LEU A 367 20.55 6.22 24.32
CA LEU A 367 19.78 6.36 25.54
C LEU A 367 18.70 7.45 25.41
N GLU A 368 19.05 8.60 24.82
CA GLU A 368 18.10 9.69 24.54
C GLU A 368 16.97 9.26 23.60
N LYS A 369 17.26 8.36 22.66
CA LYS A 369 16.24 7.76 21.76
C LYS A 369 15.40 6.66 22.44
N GLY A 370 15.67 6.31 23.70
CA GLY A 370 14.86 5.36 24.48
C GLY A 370 15.37 3.92 24.46
N PHE A 371 16.59 3.65 23.97
CA PHE A 371 17.26 2.38 24.24
C PHE A 371 17.70 2.34 25.70
N THR A 372 17.77 1.15 26.27
CA THR A 372 18.15 0.96 27.68
C THR A 372 19.65 0.70 27.83
N GLN A 373 20.20 0.92 29.04
CA GLN A 373 21.58 0.55 29.34
C GLN A 373 21.79 -0.96 29.12
N ALA A 374 20.79 -1.79 29.45
CA ALA A 374 20.85 -3.23 29.22
C ALA A 374 20.98 -3.60 27.71
N ASP A 375 20.38 -2.81 26.82
CA ASP A 375 20.54 -3.01 25.36
C ASP A 375 21.98 -2.75 24.94
N LEU A 376 22.60 -1.69 25.47
CA LEU A 376 23.99 -1.33 25.19
C LEU A 376 24.96 -2.38 25.75
N ASP A 377 24.74 -2.84 26.97
CA ASP A 377 25.56 -3.85 27.64
C ASP A 377 25.45 -5.22 26.93
N ALA A 378 24.30 -5.50 26.30
CA ALA A 378 24.08 -6.67 25.47
C ALA A 378 24.75 -6.59 24.08
N GLY A 379 25.43 -5.48 23.76
CA GLY A 379 26.13 -5.30 22.49
C GLY A 379 25.19 -4.90 21.34
N LEU A 380 24.23 -4.02 21.60
CA LEU A 380 23.32 -3.50 20.58
C LEU A 380 24.07 -3.00 19.33
N GLU A 381 23.72 -3.54 18.18
CA GLU A 381 24.23 -3.11 16.89
C GLU A 381 23.19 -2.30 16.13
N ILE A 382 23.58 -1.13 15.66
CA ILE A 382 22.74 -0.26 14.84
C ILE A 382 23.18 -0.35 13.39
N PHE A 383 22.20 -0.54 12.50
CA PHE A 383 22.44 -0.63 11.06
C PHE A 383 21.87 0.59 10.33
N GLY A 384 22.61 1.03 9.30
CA GLY A 384 22.20 2.09 8.39
C GLY A 384 22.10 1.60 6.93
N PRO A 385 21.48 2.41 6.06
CA PRO A 385 21.39 2.10 4.65
C PRO A 385 22.75 2.34 3.96
N LYS A 386 23.22 1.39 3.15
CA LYS A 386 24.41 1.55 2.30
C LYS A 386 24.03 1.89 0.86
N GLY A 387 23.19 1.07 0.26
CA GLY A 387 22.83 1.13 -1.15
C GLY A 387 23.55 0.08 -2.00
N CYS A 388 22.83 -0.53 -2.93
CA CYS A 388 23.32 -1.44 -3.94
C CYS A 388 22.33 -1.51 -5.11
N ASP A 389 22.69 -2.18 -6.18
CA ASP A 389 21.89 -2.30 -7.41
C ASP A 389 20.55 -3.02 -7.21
N LYS A 390 20.40 -3.79 -6.11
CA LYS A 390 19.18 -4.55 -5.77
C LYS A 390 18.22 -3.78 -4.87
N CYS A 391 18.51 -2.51 -4.50
CA CYS A 391 17.74 -1.74 -3.54
C CYS A 391 17.65 -0.26 -3.91
N ASN A 392 16.75 0.46 -3.25
CA ASN A 392 16.59 1.89 -3.44
C ASN A 392 17.16 2.64 -2.23
N GLY A 393 18.33 3.27 -2.41
CA GLY A 393 19.01 4.03 -1.37
C GLY A 393 19.26 3.23 -0.07
N GLY A 394 19.55 1.92 -0.17
CA GLY A 394 19.78 1.04 0.97
C GLY A 394 18.55 0.39 1.58
N TYR A 395 17.35 0.59 1.00
CA TYR A 395 16.11 0.01 1.46
C TYR A 395 15.46 -0.87 0.39
N LYS A 396 14.81 -1.96 0.81
CA LYS A 396 14.05 -2.86 -0.04
C LYS A 396 12.87 -3.46 0.72
N GLY A 397 11.65 -3.13 0.29
CA GLY A 397 10.43 -3.55 0.94
C GLY A 397 10.13 -2.77 2.22
N ARG A 398 9.10 -3.18 2.92
CA ARG A 398 8.59 -2.52 4.13
C ARG A 398 8.43 -3.50 5.27
N VAL A 399 8.42 -3.00 6.49
CA VAL A 399 8.14 -3.75 7.72
C VAL A 399 7.06 -3.01 8.50
N GLY A 400 6.08 -3.78 9.01
CA GLY A 400 5.04 -3.23 9.88
C GLY A 400 5.60 -2.83 11.25
N VAL A 401 5.11 -1.69 11.74
CA VAL A 401 5.34 -1.21 13.10
C VAL A 401 3.98 -1.04 13.74
N TYR A 402 3.76 -1.71 14.86
CA TYR A 402 2.44 -1.85 15.46
C TYR A 402 2.41 -1.43 16.92
N GLU A 403 1.32 -0.78 17.29
CA GLU A 403 0.85 -0.62 18.66
C GLU A 403 -0.42 -1.48 18.79
N VAL A 404 -0.36 -2.54 19.57
CA VAL A 404 -1.46 -3.50 19.72
C VAL A 404 -1.96 -3.43 21.15
N VAL A 405 -3.18 -2.92 21.32
CA VAL A 405 -3.79 -2.69 22.63
C VAL A 405 -5.07 -3.52 22.77
N LYS A 406 -5.03 -4.51 23.64
CA LYS A 406 -6.21 -5.23 24.10
C LYS A 406 -6.95 -4.39 25.12
N ILE A 407 -8.25 -4.24 24.97
CA ILE A 407 -9.07 -3.52 25.96
C ILE A 407 -9.27 -4.40 27.18
N THR A 408 -8.50 -4.10 28.22
CA THR A 408 -8.54 -4.81 29.52
C THR A 408 -9.57 -4.15 30.44
N PRO A 409 -9.97 -4.80 31.56
CA PRO A 409 -10.88 -4.21 32.54
C PRO A 409 -10.40 -2.85 33.07
N GLU A 410 -9.08 -2.68 33.25
CA GLU A 410 -8.49 -1.44 33.74
C GLU A 410 -8.61 -0.32 32.69
N ILE A 411 -8.31 -0.62 31.42
CA ILE A 411 -8.48 0.32 30.30
C ILE A 411 -9.96 0.65 30.14
N SER A 412 -10.86 -0.36 30.19
CA SER A 412 -12.30 -0.14 30.14
C SER A 412 -12.79 0.81 31.23
N LYS A 413 -12.26 0.66 32.45
CA LYS A 413 -12.60 1.55 33.56
C LYS A 413 -12.23 3.01 33.25
N VAL A 414 -11.01 3.26 32.77
CA VAL A 414 -10.55 4.61 32.40
C VAL A 414 -11.41 5.19 31.28
N ILE A 415 -11.81 4.37 30.28
CA ILE A 415 -12.72 4.79 29.20
C ILE A 415 -14.07 5.21 29.79
N MET A 416 -14.66 4.40 30.70
CA MET A 416 -15.95 4.68 31.32
C MET A 416 -15.94 5.92 32.24
N GLU A 417 -14.79 6.22 32.84
CA GLU A 417 -14.57 7.40 33.67
C GLU A 417 -14.23 8.66 32.85
N ASP A 418 -14.43 8.60 31.53
CA ASP A 418 -14.13 9.69 30.60
C ASP A 418 -12.66 10.12 30.56
N GLY A 419 -11.74 9.20 30.88
CA GLY A 419 -10.30 9.44 30.81
C GLY A 419 -9.85 9.93 29.43
N ASN A 420 -8.89 10.85 29.41
CA ASN A 420 -8.34 11.38 28.16
C ASN A 420 -7.31 10.44 27.53
N SER A 421 -6.86 10.77 26.31
CA SER A 421 -5.90 9.92 25.57
C SER A 421 -4.57 9.69 26.32
N LEU A 422 -4.11 10.66 27.13
CA LEU A 422 -2.87 10.54 27.91
C LEU A 422 -3.04 9.55 29.07
N GLU A 423 -4.19 9.59 29.74
CA GLU A 423 -4.52 8.65 30.83
C GLU A 423 -4.62 7.22 30.29
N ILE A 424 -5.30 7.05 29.16
CA ILE A 424 -5.40 5.75 28.50
C ILE A 424 -4.02 5.26 28.07
N ALA A 425 -3.18 6.13 27.48
CA ALA A 425 -1.81 5.79 27.07
C ALA A 425 -0.95 5.35 28.27
N ARG A 426 -1.08 6.05 29.40
CA ARG A 426 -0.37 5.70 30.63
C ARG A 426 -0.73 4.29 31.11
N ILE A 427 -2.02 3.96 31.19
CA ILE A 427 -2.48 2.61 31.60
C ILE A 427 -2.02 1.55 30.60
N CYS A 428 -2.05 1.83 29.29
CA CYS A 428 -1.52 0.92 28.27
C CYS A 428 -0.03 0.61 28.52
N GLN A 429 0.78 1.63 28.81
CA GLN A 429 2.20 1.44 29.11
C GLN A 429 2.44 0.67 30.42
N GLU A 430 1.68 0.97 31.47
CA GLU A 430 1.75 0.26 32.75
C GLU A 430 1.43 -1.23 32.59
N GLN A 431 0.58 -1.59 31.62
CA GLN A 431 0.25 -2.99 31.28
C GLN A 431 1.22 -3.62 30.29
N GLY A 432 2.26 -2.90 29.85
CA GLY A 432 3.29 -3.40 28.96
C GLY A 432 2.95 -3.35 27.48
N PHE A 433 1.87 -2.68 27.07
CA PHE A 433 1.59 -2.46 25.65
C PHE A 433 2.55 -1.41 25.09
N ARG A 434 3.33 -1.81 24.07
CA ARG A 434 4.28 -0.91 23.40
C ARG A 434 3.55 0.06 22.48
N ASN A 435 3.88 1.33 22.55
CA ASN A 435 3.43 2.32 21.58
C ASN A 435 4.18 2.16 20.24
N ILE A 436 3.76 2.91 19.21
CA ILE A 436 4.38 2.89 17.87
C ILE A 436 5.89 3.14 17.93
N TYR A 437 6.34 4.15 18.72
CA TYR A 437 7.75 4.49 18.83
C TYR A 437 8.58 3.36 19.42
N GLN A 438 8.13 2.78 20.53
CA GLN A 438 8.80 1.65 21.19
C GLN A 438 8.88 0.42 20.26
N SER A 439 7.79 0.13 19.53
CA SER A 439 7.78 -0.94 18.53
C SER A 439 8.72 -0.66 17.36
N ALA A 440 8.84 0.59 16.93
CA ALA A 440 9.78 0.99 15.89
C ALA A 440 11.25 0.81 16.35
N LEU A 441 11.58 1.19 17.59
CA LEU A 441 12.90 0.95 18.16
C LEU A 441 13.23 -0.54 18.26
N LEU A 442 12.24 -1.39 18.54
CA LEU A 442 12.44 -2.84 18.53
C LEU A 442 12.81 -3.35 17.13
N LYS A 443 12.20 -2.80 16.05
CA LYS A 443 12.59 -3.14 14.66
C LYS A 443 14.02 -2.67 14.33
N VAL A 444 14.50 -1.59 14.94
CA VAL A 444 15.92 -1.18 14.83
C VAL A 444 16.83 -2.17 15.56
N LYS A 445 16.49 -2.62 16.77
CA LYS A 445 17.23 -3.65 17.51
C LYS A 445 17.35 -4.95 16.71
N GLN A 446 16.29 -5.32 15.98
CA GLN A 446 16.27 -6.48 15.09
C GLN A 446 17.07 -6.25 13.78
N GLY A 447 17.58 -5.06 13.54
CA GLY A 447 18.30 -4.69 12.32
C GLY A 447 17.42 -4.68 11.07
N LEU A 448 16.10 -4.52 11.23
CA LEU A 448 15.14 -4.52 10.13
C LEU A 448 14.94 -3.14 9.50
N THR A 449 15.09 -2.07 10.27
CA THR A 449 14.98 -0.69 9.81
C THR A 449 16.05 0.21 10.44
N SER A 450 16.13 1.45 10.02
CA SER A 450 17.10 2.43 10.52
C SER A 450 16.47 3.42 11.51
N LEU A 451 17.31 4.11 12.28
CA LEU A 451 16.86 5.20 13.17
C LEU A 451 16.16 6.32 12.40
N ASN A 452 16.65 6.68 11.21
CA ASN A 452 16.03 7.70 10.36
C ASN A 452 14.61 7.32 9.94
N GLU A 453 14.34 6.04 9.71
CA GLU A 453 12.99 5.56 9.41
C GLU A 453 12.07 5.63 10.63
N VAL A 454 12.59 5.33 11.83
CA VAL A 454 11.82 5.52 13.07
C VAL A 454 11.38 6.97 13.18
N ASP A 455 12.31 7.92 13.07
CA ASP A 455 11.99 9.35 13.15
C ASP A 455 10.95 9.74 12.07
N ARG A 456 11.10 9.24 10.82
CA ARG A 456 10.17 9.53 9.73
C ARG A 456 8.75 9.02 9.96
N VAL A 457 8.59 7.81 10.51
CA VAL A 457 7.25 7.19 10.66
C VAL A 457 6.57 7.50 11.98
N THR A 458 7.33 8.03 12.96
CA THR A 458 6.82 8.39 14.28
C THR A 458 6.83 9.90 14.54
N SER A 459 7.39 10.75 13.63
CA SER A 459 7.29 12.20 13.73
C SER A 459 5.83 12.65 13.67
N GLY A 460 5.35 13.24 14.76
CA GLY A 460 3.95 13.67 14.92
C GLY A 460 3.25 13.04 16.13
N HIS A 461 4.02 12.35 16.97
CA HIS A 461 3.57 11.81 18.26
C HIS A 461 4.21 12.53 19.42
#